data_b8ece5e7eede2283f1793a2575492830
#
_entry.id   b8ece5e7eede2283f1793a2575492830
#
_cell.length_a   1.000
_cell.length_b   1.000
_cell.length_c   1.000
_cell.angle_alpha   90.00
_cell.angle_beta   90.00
_cell.angle_gamma   90.00
#
_symmetry.space_group_name_H-M   'P 1'
#
loop_
_entity.id
_entity.type
_entity.pdbx_description
1 polymer ?
#
loop_
_entity_poly.entity_id
_entity_poly.type
_entity_poly.pdbx_seq_one_letter_code
_entity_poly.pdbx_strand_id
1 'polypeptide(L)'
;MNRYAAVQWPWIGLLLCVALLGQEALLAGFHAGPSLVQSGYRVLVMTIGVVSITLLMLPPRRIAYLIAFLVCVALVAWALWLQYHEGLDPCPLCIFQRVAVIAAGIVFLIAYIHNPGRTGAASYAALITLAAGAGAAFAGRQIWLQSLPKDQVPACGMGLNYMLESFPLVDVVKRVLAGSGECAEKAWVFLDLSIAGWTFVFFVAMIVGAIALARRE
;
A
#
# COMPACT_ATOMS: atom_id res chain seq x y z
N MET A 1 -10.09 32.59 -6.44
CA MET A 1 -9.08 32.70 -5.35
C MET A 1 -9.60 31.89 -4.16
N ASN A 2 -8.86 30.86 -3.81
CA ASN A 2 -9.32 29.70 -3.02
C ASN A 2 -9.34 30.05 -1.51
N ARG A 3 -10.52 30.35 -0.95
CA ARG A 3 -10.71 30.65 0.49
C ARG A 3 -10.48 29.44 1.42
N TYR A 4 -10.32 28.25 0.88
CA TYR A 4 -10.12 27.02 1.66
C TYR A 4 -8.66 26.76 2.06
N ALA A 5 -7.68 27.40 1.43
CA ALA A 5 -6.27 27.20 1.74
C ALA A 5 -5.80 27.86 3.04
N ALA A 6 -6.46 28.95 3.45
CA ALA A 6 -6.02 29.75 4.61
C ALA A 6 -6.43 29.20 5.98
N VAL A 7 -7.44 28.31 6.04
CA VAL A 7 -8.05 27.87 7.31
C VAL A 7 -7.43 26.57 7.84
N GLN A 8 -6.69 25.82 7.02
CA GLN A 8 -6.25 24.47 7.38
C GLN A 8 -4.81 24.34 7.88
N TRP A 9 -3.95 25.32 7.65
CA TRP A 9 -2.52 25.24 7.97
C TRP A 9 -2.18 25.03 9.46
N PRO A 10 -2.83 25.69 10.45
CA PRO A 10 -2.45 25.50 11.84
C PRO A 10 -2.83 24.13 12.39
N TRP A 11 -3.94 23.53 11.92
CA TRP A 11 -4.38 22.20 12.37
C TRP A 11 -3.52 21.06 11.85
N ILE A 12 -2.89 21.26 10.71
CA ILE A 12 -2.00 20.30 10.06
C ILE A 12 -0.67 20.21 10.79
N GLY A 13 -0.08 21.35 11.15
CA GLY A 13 1.09 21.39 12.02
C GLY A 13 0.84 20.70 13.35
N LEU A 14 -0.36 20.90 13.91
CA LEU A 14 -0.75 20.27 15.17
C LEU A 14 -0.97 18.76 15.03
N LEU A 15 -1.60 18.30 13.95
CA LEU A 15 -1.76 16.86 13.68
C LEU A 15 -0.43 16.16 13.38
N LEU A 16 0.48 16.81 12.64
CA LEU A 16 1.83 16.31 12.42
C LEU A 16 2.66 16.27 13.71
N CYS A 17 2.57 17.34 14.54
CA CYS A 17 3.21 17.34 15.86
C CYS A 17 2.63 16.28 16.79
N VAL A 18 1.33 16.11 16.85
CA VAL A 18 0.68 15.08 17.68
C VAL A 18 1.01 13.68 17.16
N ALA A 19 1.09 13.47 15.83
CA ALA A 19 1.50 12.19 15.26
C ALA A 19 2.97 11.88 15.55
N LEU A 20 3.87 12.88 15.45
CA LEU A 20 5.31 12.71 15.71
C LEU A 20 5.63 12.61 17.20
N LEU A 21 5.06 13.46 18.05
CA LEU A 21 5.28 13.44 19.51
C LEU A 21 4.55 12.28 20.20
N GLY A 22 3.36 11.91 19.71
CA GLY A 22 2.64 10.73 20.17
C GLY A 22 3.37 9.42 19.84
N GLN A 23 4.15 9.40 18.76
CA GLN A 23 4.93 8.26 18.33
C GLN A 23 6.04 7.91 19.34
N GLU A 24 6.78 8.90 19.83
CA GLU A 24 7.86 8.70 20.81
C GLU A 24 7.32 8.25 22.18
N ALA A 25 6.26 8.88 22.67
CA ALA A 25 5.68 8.58 23.97
C ALA A 25 4.98 7.20 24.00
N LEU A 26 4.35 6.79 22.89
CA LEU A 26 3.71 5.48 22.78
C LEU A 26 4.71 4.36 22.49
N LEU A 27 5.82 4.64 21.76
CA LEU A 27 6.89 3.68 21.52
C LEU A 27 7.63 3.32 22.81
N ALA A 28 7.82 4.27 23.72
CA ALA A 28 8.45 4.03 25.02
C ALA A 28 7.64 3.09 25.93
N GLY A 29 6.30 3.12 25.83
CA GLY A 29 5.40 2.23 26.59
C GLY A 29 5.15 0.85 25.95
N PHE A 30 5.47 0.68 24.65
CA PHE A 30 5.08 -0.48 23.87
C PHE A 30 6.20 -1.52 23.63
N HIS A 31 7.39 -1.30 24.16
CA HIS A 31 8.52 -2.24 24.01
C HIS A 31 8.29 -3.64 24.61
N ALA A 32 7.22 -3.83 25.36
CA ALA A 32 6.88 -5.09 26.04
C ALA A 32 5.70 -5.87 25.42
N GLY A 33 5.10 -5.37 24.32
CA GLY A 33 3.94 -6.00 23.70
C GLY A 33 4.29 -7.08 22.67
N PRO A 34 3.34 -8.00 22.35
CA PRO A 34 3.56 -9.03 21.33
C PRO A 34 3.83 -8.34 19.97
N SER A 35 4.77 -8.92 19.21
CA SER A 35 5.27 -8.37 17.92
C SER A 35 4.18 -7.99 16.91
N LEU A 36 3.04 -8.66 16.95
CA LEU A 36 1.89 -8.43 16.09
C LEU A 36 1.19 -7.09 16.39
N VAL A 37 1.01 -6.76 17.67
CA VAL A 37 0.37 -5.50 18.12
C VAL A 37 1.28 -4.31 17.79
N GLN A 38 2.58 -4.45 18.02
CA GLN A 38 3.57 -3.41 17.72
C GLN A 38 3.68 -3.13 16.22
N SER A 39 3.70 -4.19 15.39
CA SER A 39 3.71 -4.07 13.92
C SER A 39 2.43 -3.41 13.39
N GLY A 40 1.26 -3.83 13.89
CA GLY A 40 -0.04 -3.27 13.51
C GLY A 40 -0.18 -1.79 13.87
N TYR A 41 0.28 -1.39 15.05
CA TYR A 41 0.27 0.01 15.49
C TYR A 41 1.13 0.91 14.58
N ARG A 42 2.35 0.49 14.23
CA ARG A 42 3.24 1.24 13.34
C ARG A 42 2.61 1.45 11.95
N VAL A 43 2.04 0.38 11.38
CA VAL A 43 1.32 0.48 10.11
C VAL A 43 0.16 1.48 10.21
N LEU A 44 -0.61 1.44 11.31
CA LEU A 44 -1.74 2.36 11.52
C LEU A 44 -1.28 3.82 11.56
N VAL A 45 -0.26 4.14 12.35
CA VAL A 45 0.25 5.52 12.50
C VAL A 45 0.79 6.04 11.18
N MET A 46 1.60 5.25 10.48
CA MET A 46 2.13 5.63 9.16
C MET A 46 1.01 5.80 8.13
N THR A 47 -0.01 4.94 8.15
CA THR A 47 -1.17 5.07 7.26
C THR A 47 -1.92 6.38 7.51
N ILE A 48 -2.20 6.72 8.77
CA ILE A 48 -2.88 7.98 9.11
C ILE A 48 -2.06 9.18 8.64
N GLY A 49 -0.76 9.19 8.88
CA GLY A 49 0.14 10.26 8.45
C GLY A 49 0.15 10.45 6.93
N VAL A 50 0.40 9.39 6.18
CA VAL A 50 0.44 9.42 4.71
C VAL A 50 -0.91 9.81 4.12
N VAL A 51 -2.01 9.26 4.62
CA VAL A 51 -3.37 9.60 4.16
C VAL A 51 -3.67 11.08 4.42
N SER A 52 -3.32 11.62 5.60
CA SER A 52 -3.53 13.03 5.93
C SER A 52 -2.76 13.95 4.98
N ILE A 53 -1.49 13.64 4.72
CA ILE A 53 -0.65 14.40 3.77
C ILE A 53 -1.23 14.30 2.36
N THR A 54 -1.65 13.12 1.93
CA THR A 54 -2.25 12.91 0.60
C THR A 54 -3.50 13.76 0.42
N LEU A 55 -4.42 13.75 1.40
CA LEU A 55 -5.65 14.53 1.33
C LEU A 55 -5.39 16.04 1.29
N LEU A 56 -4.35 16.49 1.98
CA LEU A 56 -3.96 17.88 2.04
C LEU A 56 -3.35 18.40 0.75
N MET A 57 -2.47 17.60 0.15
CA MET A 57 -1.70 17.95 -1.04
C MET A 57 -2.41 17.61 -2.36
N LEU A 58 -3.68 17.18 -2.33
CA LEU A 58 -4.40 16.72 -3.52
C LEU A 58 -4.54 17.87 -4.55
N PRO A 59 -3.82 17.81 -5.70
CA PRO A 59 -3.91 18.78 -6.77
C PRO A 59 -5.26 18.67 -7.53
N PRO A 60 -5.50 19.51 -8.55
CA PRO A 60 -6.66 19.35 -9.44
C PRO A 60 -6.78 17.91 -9.95
N ARG A 61 -8.01 17.41 -10.07
CA ARG A 61 -8.32 15.98 -10.34
C ARG A 61 -7.46 15.36 -11.43
N ARG A 62 -7.34 16.04 -12.58
CA ARG A 62 -6.56 15.55 -13.72
C ARG A 62 -5.08 15.36 -13.37
N ILE A 63 -4.48 16.35 -12.70
CA ILE A 63 -3.07 16.29 -12.30
C ILE A 63 -2.86 15.20 -11.22
N ALA A 64 -3.83 15.04 -10.31
CA ALA A 64 -3.78 13.98 -9.30
C ALA A 64 -3.73 12.59 -9.93
N TYR A 65 -4.51 12.32 -10.98
CA TYR A 65 -4.46 11.04 -11.70
C TYR A 65 -3.10 10.81 -12.37
N LEU A 66 -2.51 11.85 -12.99
CA LEU A 66 -1.18 11.73 -13.59
C LEU A 66 -0.11 11.44 -12.55
N ILE A 67 -0.11 12.18 -11.42
CA ILE A 67 0.85 11.95 -10.32
C ILE A 67 0.71 10.53 -9.78
N ALA A 68 -0.54 10.07 -9.52
CA ALA A 68 -0.78 8.72 -9.01
C ALA A 68 -0.27 7.65 -10.00
N PHE A 69 -0.48 7.82 -11.29
CA PHE A 69 0.09 6.95 -12.32
C PHE A 69 1.62 6.93 -12.28
N LEU A 70 2.26 8.10 -12.26
CA LEU A 70 3.73 8.20 -12.22
C LEU A 70 4.32 7.57 -10.95
N VAL A 71 3.63 7.71 -9.80
CA VAL A 71 4.03 7.04 -8.56
C VAL A 71 3.92 5.51 -8.70
N CYS A 72 2.85 4.99 -9.31
CA CYS A 72 2.74 3.56 -9.59
C CYS A 72 3.90 3.06 -10.48
N VAL A 73 4.23 3.79 -11.55
CA VAL A 73 5.36 3.46 -12.44
C VAL A 73 6.68 3.46 -11.67
N ALA A 74 6.94 4.50 -10.86
CA ALA A 74 8.15 4.63 -10.07
C ALA A 74 8.30 3.49 -9.06
N LEU A 75 7.22 3.09 -8.39
CA LEU A 75 7.24 1.97 -7.42
C LEU A 75 7.52 0.63 -8.09
N VAL A 76 6.92 0.37 -9.26
CA VAL A 76 7.20 -0.86 -10.02
C VAL A 76 8.63 -0.85 -10.53
N ALA A 77 9.12 0.28 -11.06
CA ALA A 77 10.49 0.42 -11.52
C ALA A 77 11.50 0.20 -10.37
N TRP A 78 11.23 0.79 -9.19
CA TRP A 78 12.05 0.58 -7.99
C TRP A 78 12.05 -0.89 -7.55
N ALA A 79 10.88 -1.56 -7.57
CA ALA A 79 10.77 -2.97 -7.21
C ALA A 79 11.53 -3.88 -8.18
N LEU A 80 11.55 -3.56 -9.49
CA LEU A 80 12.34 -4.26 -10.49
C LEU A 80 13.84 -4.00 -10.30
N TRP A 81 14.21 -2.76 -9.99
CA TRP A 81 15.59 -2.43 -9.71
C TRP A 81 16.14 -3.22 -8.51
N LEU A 82 15.40 -3.29 -7.40
CA LEU A 82 15.76 -4.12 -6.25
C LEU A 82 15.92 -5.61 -6.62
N GLN A 83 15.04 -6.12 -7.47
CA GLN A 83 15.09 -7.50 -7.92
C GLN A 83 16.35 -7.80 -8.75
N TYR A 84 16.68 -6.94 -9.72
CA TYR A 84 17.79 -7.20 -10.65
C TYR A 84 19.16 -6.75 -10.13
N HIS A 85 19.22 -5.72 -9.29
CA HIS A 85 20.48 -5.20 -8.74
C HIS A 85 20.85 -5.81 -7.41
N GLU A 86 19.87 -5.96 -6.51
CA GLU A 86 20.11 -6.48 -5.15
C GLU A 86 19.85 -8.00 -5.07
N GLY A 87 19.38 -8.62 -6.16
CA GLY A 87 19.05 -10.04 -6.17
C GLY A 87 17.91 -10.44 -5.22
N LEU A 88 17.02 -9.50 -4.91
CA LEU A 88 15.87 -9.74 -4.04
C LEU A 88 14.73 -10.39 -4.82
N ASP A 89 14.70 -11.72 -4.83
CA ASP A 89 13.64 -12.46 -5.51
C ASP A 89 12.27 -12.21 -4.85
N PRO A 90 11.27 -11.77 -5.65
CA PRO A 90 9.95 -11.46 -5.11
C PRO A 90 9.20 -12.74 -4.74
N CYS A 91 8.71 -12.82 -3.51
CA CYS A 91 7.79 -13.87 -3.10
C CYS A 91 6.45 -13.79 -3.88
N PRO A 92 5.65 -14.88 -3.94
CA PRO A 92 4.38 -14.87 -4.65
C PRO A 92 3.43 -13.73 -4.24
N LEU A 93 3.30 -13.42 -2.95
CA LEU A 93 2.48 -12.30 -2.47
C LEU A 93 2.96 -10.94 -3.00
N CYS A 94 4.29 -10.74 -3.10
CA CYS A 94 4.89 -9.52 -3.65
C CYS A 94 4.56 -9.34 -5.13
N ILE A 95 4.52 -10.44 -5.90
CA ILE A 95 4.17 -10.42 -7.32
C ILE A 95 2.70 -9.99 -7.48
N PHE A 96 1.77 -10.53 -6.69
CA PHE A 96 0.36 -10.12 -6.73
C PHE A 96 0.17 -8.65 -6.33
N GLN A 97 0.93 -8.13 -5.37
CA GLN A 97 0.92 -6.70 -5.03
C GLN A 97 1.39 -5.84 -6.21
N ARG A 98 2.48 -6.25 -6.91
CA ARG A 98 2.93 -5.54 -8.13
C ARG A 98 1.85 -5.53 -9.21
N VAL A 99 1.16 -6.65 -9.45
CA VAL A 99 0.04 -6.72 -10.40
C VAL A 99 -1.07 -5.76 -10.00
N ALA A 100 -1.41 -5.67 -8.71
CA ALA A 100 -2.42 -4.72 -8.22
C ALA A 100 -2.00 -3.26 -8.43
N VAL A 101 -0.73 -2.91 -8.20
CA VAL A 101 -0.18 -1.56 -8.48
C VAL A 101 -0.26 -1.23 -9.96
N ILE A 102 0.13 -2.18 -10.84
CA ILE A 102 0.05 -2.00 -12.29
C ILE A 102 -1.40 -1.80 -12.73
N ALA A 103 -2.34 -2.63 -12.25
CA ALA A 103 -3.76 -2.51 -12.58
C ALA A 103 -4.32 -1.15 -12.15
N ALA A 104 -4.05 -0.71 -10.92
CA ALA A 104 -4.45 0.62 -10.45
C ALA A 104 -3.80 1.74 -11.28
N GLY A 105 -2.51 1.61 -11.62
CA GLY A 105 -1.79 2.55 -12.48
C GLY A 105 -2.43 2.71 -13.85
N ILE A 106 -2.82 1.62 -14.49
CA ILE A 106 -3.52 1.65 -15.78
C ILE A 106 -4.85 2.41 -15.65
N VAL A 107 -5.62 2.15 -14.58
CA VAL A 107 -6.89 2.84 -14.34
C VAL A 107 -6.66 4.35 -14.12
N PHE A 108 -5.61 4.76 -13.39
CA PHE A 108 -5.22 6.16 -13.22
C PHE A 108 -4.85 6.81 -14.55
N LEU A 109 -4.09 6.12 -15.41
CA LEU A 109 -3.72 6.62 -16.74
C LEU A 109 -4.96 6.84 -17.61
N ILE A 110 -5.87 5.88 -17.66
CA ILE A 110 -7.13 6.00 -18.41
C ILE A 110 -7.97 7.17 -17.86
N ALA A 111 -8.07 7.30 -16.53
CA ALA A 111 -8.79 8.41 -15.90
C ALA A 111 -8.14 9.78 -16.22
N TYR A 112 -6.81 9.86 -16.29
CA TYR A 112 -6.11 11.07 -16.72
C TYR A 112 -6.42 11.45 -18.16
N ILE A 113 -6.39 10.48 -19.09
CA ILE A 113 -6.68 10.71 -20.52
C ILE A 113 -8.15 11.08 -20.71
N HIS A 114 -9.06 10.34 -20.10
CA HIS A 114 -10.51 10.55 -20.23
C HIS A 114 -10.99 11.83 -19.54
N ASN A 115 -10.28 12.31 -18.50
CA ASN A 115 -10.65 13.48 -17.69
C ASN A 115 -12.15 13.50 -17.31
N PRO A 116 -12.65 12.48 -16.59
CA PRO A 116 -14.07 12.25 -16.39
C PRO A 116 -14.73 13.33 -15.53
N GLY A 117 -16.01 13.62 -15.80
CA GLY A 117 -16.87 14.37 -14.89
C GLY A 117 -17.14 13.58 -13.59
N ARG A 118 -18.00 14.12 -12.73
CA ARG A 118 -18.26 13.56 -11.37
C ARG A 118 -18.68 12.09 -11.37
N THR A 119 -19.64 11.72 -12.25
CA THR A 119 -20.13 10.34 -12.34
C THR A 119 -19.04 9.38 -12.82
N GLY A 120 -18.30 9.75 -13.86
CA GLY A 120 -17.18 8.96 -14.35
C GLY A 120 -16.05 8.84 -13.31
N ALA A 121 -15.77 9.91 -12.55
CA ALA A 121 -14.78 9.86 -11.48
C ALA A 121 -15.14 8.85 -10.38
N ALA A 122 -16.44 8.69 -10.07
CA ALA A 122 -16.90 7.66 -9.13
C ALA A 122 -16.66 6.24 -9.65
N SER A 123 -16.88 5.99 -10.95
CA SER A 123 -16.61 4.69 -11.57
C SER A 123 -15.11 4.36 -11.54
N TYR A 124 -14.24 5.33 -11.87
CA TYR A 124 -12.79 5.14 -11.76
C TYR A 124 -12.35 4.92 -10.33
N ALA A 125 -12.91 5.66 -9.36
CA ALA A 125 -12.61 5.45 -7.95
C ALA A 125 -13.00 4.05 -7.48
N ALA A 126 -14.13 3.51 -7.94
CA ALA A 126 -14.54 2.14 -7.64
C ALA A 126 -13.53 1.11 -8.20
N LEU A 127 -13.10 1.26 -9.45
CA LEU A 127 -12.10 0.37 -10.06
C LEU A 127 -10.74 0.42 -9.35
N ILE A 128 -10.27 1.64 -9.02
CA ILE A 128 -9.03 1.83 -8.25
C ILE A 128 -9.15 1.19 -6.87
N THR A 129 -10.30 1.38 -6.20
CA THR A 129 -10.56 0.80 -4.87
C THR A 129 -10.57 -0.72 -4.91
N LEU A 130 -11.11 -1.34 -5.96
CA LEU A 130 -11.08 -2.79 -6.14
C LEU A 130 -9.64 -3.30 -6.34
N ALA A 131 -8.88 -2.69 -7.24
CA ALA A 131 -7.49 -3.08 -7.49
C ALA A 131 -6.60 -2.87 -6.26
N ALA A 132 -6.68 -1.68 -5.65
CA ALA A 132 -5.91 -1.35 -4.46
C ALA A 132 -6.36 -2.15 -3.22
N GLY A 133 -7.65 -2.46 -3.10
CA GLY A 133 -8.20 -3.32 -2.04
C GLY A 133 -7.67 -4.74 -2.11
N ALA A 134 -7.61 -5.33 -3.31
CA ALA A 134 -6.97 -6.63 -3.52
C ALA A 134 -5.48 -6.57 -3.14
N GLY A 135 -4.75 -5.54 -3.59
CA GLY A 135 -3.35 -5.33 -3.21
C GLY A 135 -3.15 -5.18 -1.70
N ALA A 136 -4.02 -4.41 -1.03
CA ALA A 136 -3.99 -4.24 0.42
C ALA A 136 -4.24 -5.57 1.17
N ALA A 137 -5.13 -6.42 0.66
CA ALA A 137 -5.39 -7.74 1.23
C ALA A 137 -4.13 -8.64 1.16
N PHE A 138 -3.43 -8.67 0.02
CA PHE A 138 -2.16 -9.40 -0.12
C PHE A 138 -1.07 -8.83 0.78
N ALA A 139 -0.94 -7.49 0.86
CA ALA A 139 0.04 -6.84 1.74
C ALA A 139 -0.27 -7.10 3.22
N GLY A 140 -1.53 -7.00 3.63
CA GLY A 140 -1.97 -7.31 5.00
C GLY A 140 -1.69 -8.77 5.38
N ARG A 141 -1.95 -9.72 4.47
CA ARG A 141 -1.61 -11.13 4.67
C ARG A 141 -0.11 -11.32 4.86
N GLN A 142 0.71 -10.64 4.07
CA GLN A 142 2.18 -10.71 4.20
C GLN A 142 2.67 -10.13 5.53
N ILE A 143 2.14 -8.98 5.97
CA ILE A 143 2.46 -8.40 7.28
C ILE A 143 2.12 -9.38 8.40
N TRP A 144 0.98 -10.05 8.31
CA TRP A 144 0.59 -11.07 9.28
C TRP A 144 1.59 -12.23 9.31
N LEU A 145 2.00 -12.77 8.15
CA LEU A 145 3.02 -13.83 8.06
C LEU A 145 4.36 -13.39 8.66
N GLN A 146 4.77 -12.15 8.42
CA GLN A 146 6.01 -11.56 8.97
C GLN A 146 5.97 -11.34 10.48
N SER A 147 4.80 -11.39 11.09
CA SER A 147 4.60 -11.25 12.54
C SER A 147 4.54 -12.59 13.29
N LEU A 148 4.47 -13.72 12.56
CA LEU A 148 4.43 -15.04 13.16
C LEU A 148 5.78 -15.42 13.79
N PRO A 149 5.78 -16.17 14.92
CA PRO A 149 6.97 -16.84 15.42
C PRO A 149 7.54 -17.82 14.39
N LYS A 150 8.86 -18.04 14.40
CA LYS A 150 9.54 -18.87 13.39
C LYS A 150 9.04 -20.31 13.30
N ASP A 151 8.54 -20.86 14.39
CA ASP A 151 7.97 -22.19 14.50
C ASP A 151 6.57 -22.32 13.87
N GLN A 152 5.88 -21.20 13.64
CA GLN A 152 4.54 -21.14 13.03
C GLN A 152 4.54 -20.68 11.58
N VAL A 153 5.71 -20.33 11.05
CA VAL A 153 5.86 -19.92 9.65
C VAL A 153 5.68 -21.14 8.75
N PRO A 154 4.81 -21.07 7.70
CA PRO A 154 4.66 -22.16 6.74
C PRO A 154 6.00 -22.55 6.10
N ALA A 155 6.15 -23.79 5.68
CA ALA A 155 7.32 -24.23 4.92
C ALA A 155 7.48 -23.41 3.61
N CYS A 156 8.70 -23.37 3.05
CA CYS A 156 8.97 -22.77 1.75
C CYS A 156 8.00 -23.32 0.70
N GLY A 157 7.38 -22.44 -0.06
CA GLY A 157 6.38 -22.80 -1.07
C GLY A 157 7.02 -23.19 -2.40
N MET A 158 6.19 -23.75 -3.27
CA MET A 158 6.55 -23.93 -4.68
C MET A 158 6.57 -22.56 -5.38
N GLY A 159 7.57 -22.31 -6.22
CA GLY A 159 7.66 -21.06 -6.97
C GLY A 159 6.38 -20.76 -7.78
N LEU A 160 6.07 -19.48 -7.95
CA LEU A 160 4.83 -19.05 -8.62
C LEU A 160 4.72 -19.63 -10.05
N ASN A 161 5.82 -19.69 -10.80
CA ASN A 161 5.83 -20.25 -12.16
C ASN A 161 5.34 -21.69 -12.18
N TYR A 162 5.85 -22.54 -11.29
CA TYR A 162 5.40 -23.92 -11.15
C TYR A 162 3.92 -24.00 -10.77
N MET A 163 3.46 -23.12 -9.87
CA MET A 163 2.04 -23.10 -9.47
C MET A 163 1.11 -22.72 -10.63
N LEU A 164 1.53 -21.77 -11.48
CA LEU A 164 0.73 -21.33 -12.65
C LEU A 164 0.66 -22.39 -13.73
N GLU A 165 1.71 -23.21 -13.89
CA GLU A 165 1.74 -24.31 -14.87
C GLU A 165 0.96 -25.55 -14.39
N SER A 166 0.93 -25.79 -13.07
CA SER A 166 0.42 -27.05 -12.51
C SER A 166 -0.99 -26.97 -11.94
N PHE A 167 -1.51 -25.75 -11.64
CA PHE A 167 -2.79 -25.59 -10.95
C PHE A 167 -3.69 -24.54 -11.61
N PRO A 168 -5.04 -24.68 -11.49
CA PRO A 168 -5.99 -23.64 -11.90
C PRO A 168 -5.75 -22.34 -11.12
N LEU A 169 -6.00 -21.18 -11.74
CA LEU A 169 -5.75 -19.85 -11.15
C LEU A 169 -6.38 -19.67 -9.77
N VAL A 170 -7.59 -20.22 -9.55
CA VAL A 170 -8.27 -20.14 -8.25
C VAL A 170 -7.47 -20.83 -7.14
N ASP A 171 -6.88 -21.99 -7.43
CA ASP A 171 -6.07 -22.73 -6.47
C ASP A 171 -4.70 -22.08 -6.27
N VAL A 172 -4.13 -21.46 -7.31
CA VAL A 172 -2.93 -20.63 -7.19
C VAL A 172 -3.18 -19.48 -6.21
N VAL A 173 -4.27 -18.72 -6.38
CA VAL A 173 -4.60 -17.61 -5.48
C VAL A 173 -4.80 -18.09 -4.03
N LYS A 174 -5.49 -19.22 -3.82
CA LYS A 174 -5.66 -19.80 -2.48
C LYS A 174 -4.32 -20.17 -1.84
N ARG A 175 -3.41 -20.80 -2.60
CA ARG A 175 -2.07 -21.19 -2.11
C ARG A 175 -1.21 -19.96 -1.80
N VAL A 176 -1.26 -18.93 -2.67
CA VAL A 176 -0.56 -17.66 -2.44
C VAL A 176 -1.09 -16.97 -1.18
N LEU A 177 -2.41 -16.96 -0.96
CA LEU A 177 -3.01 -16.42 0.26
C LEU A 177 -2.70 -17.27 1.51
N ALA A 178 -2.53 -18.58 1.36
CA ALA A 178 -2.04 -19.42 2.46
C ALA A 178 -0.64 -18.97 2.91
N GLY A 179 0.17 -18.47 1.97
CA GLY A 179 1.51 -17.97 2.20
C GLY A 179 2.57 -19.05 2.22
N SER A 180 3.82 -18.64 2.01
CA SER A 180 5.01 -19.49 2.09
C SER A 180 6.04 -18.87 3.03
N GLY A 181 7.01 -19.64 3.46
CA GLY A 181 8.08 -19.17 4.34
C GLY A 181 8.84 -17.99 3.79
N GLU A 182 9.05 -17.93 2.49
CA GLU A 182 9.67 -16.81 1.78
C GLU A 182 8.92 -15.48 1.98
N CYS A 183 7.59 -15.52 2.13
CA CYS A 183 6.76 -14.33 2.37
C CYS A 183 6.89 -13.79 3.80
N ALA A 184 7.37 -14.61 4.75
CA ALA A 184 7.58 -14.21 6.12
C ALA A 184 8.93 -13.51 6.35
N GLU A 185 9.88 -13.62 5.41
CA GLU A 185 11.17 -12.96 5.51
C GLU A 185 11.05 -11.46 5.29
N LYS A 186 11.77 -10.68 6.11
CA LYS A 186 11.86 -9.21 6.02
C LYS A 186 13.17 -8.84 5.34
N ALA A 187 13.21 -8.90 4.00
CA ALA A 187 14.42 -8.61 3.23
C ALA A 187 14.90 -7.14 3.39
N TRP A 188 13.99 -6.21 3.60
CA TRP A 188 14.29 -4.80 3.77
C TRP A 188 13.31 -4.13 4.73
N VAL A 189 13.82 -3.26 5.61
CA VAL A 189 13.03 -2.55 6.62
C VAL A 189 13.44 -1.08 6.63
N PHE A 190 12.48 -0.19 6.53
CA PHE A 190 12.67 1.26 6.63
C PHE A 190 11.65 1.85 7.60
N LEU A 191 12.11 2.68 8.56
CA LEU A 191 11.30 3.20 9.66
C LEU A 191 10.50 2.08 10.39
N ASP A 192 11.16 0.96 10.62
CA ASP A 192 10.58 -0.23 11.26
C ASP A 192 9.40 -0.88 10.49
N LEU A 193 9.10 -0.44 9.26
CA LEU A 193 8.17 -1.10 8.37
C LEU A 193 8.90 -1.90 7.29
N SER A 194 8.42 -3.13 7.05
CA SER A 194 8.83 -3.94 5.91
C SER A 194 8.30 -3.36 4.59
N ILE A 195 8.80 -3.83 3.46
CA ILE A 195 8.27 -3.49 2.13
C ILE A 195 6.75 -3.71 2.08
N ALA A 196 6.26 -4.84 2.63
CA ALA A 196 4.83 -5.14 2.69
C ALA A 196 4.04 -4.09 3.50
N GLY A 197 4.61 -3.58 4.61
CA GLY A 197 4.02 -2.51 5.41
C GLY A 197 3.86 -1.22 4.61
N TRP A 198 4.90 -0.79 3.91
CA TRP A 198 4.87 0.40 3.06
C TRP A 198 3.90 0.24 1.88
N THR A 199 3.85 -0.95 1.28
CA THR A 199 2.91 -1.24 0.19
C THR A 199 1.47 -1.20 0.67
N PHE A 200 1.18 -1.69 1.88
CA PHE A 200 -0.15 -1.58 2.50
C PHE A 200 -0.54 -0.10 2.71
N VAL A 201 0.34 0.70 3.31
CA VAL A 201 0.13 2.15 3.50
C VAL A 201 -0.18 2.84 2.16
N PHE A 202 0.58 2.51 1.12
CA PHE A 202 0.37 3.04 -0.23
C PHE A 202 -1.00 2.67 -0.81
N PHE A 203 -1.44 1.41 -0.69
CA PHE A 203 -2.76 1.00 -1.17
C PHE A 203 -3.90 1.72 -0.43
N VAL A 204 -3.80 1.89 0.89
CA VAL A 204 -4.80 2.65 1.65
C VAL A 204 -4.82 4.11 1.21
N ALA A 205 -3.65 4.73 1.01
CA ALA A 205 -3.56 6.10 0.50
C ALA A 205 -4.20 6.24 -0.88
N MET A 206 -4.00 5.26 -1.79
CA MET A 206 -4.66 5.23 -3.10
C MET A 206 -6.19 5.16 -2.99
N ILE A 207 -6.72 4.28 -2.13
CA ILE A 207 -8.17 4.14 -1.92
C ILE A 207 -8.76 5.46 -1.42
N VAL A 208 -8.19 6.02 -0.36
CA VAL A 208 -8.69 7.27 0.23
C VAL A 208 -8.56 8.44 -0.75
N GLY A 209 -7.42 8.54 -1.46
CA GLY A 209 -7.19 9.55 -2.49
C GLY A 209 -8.19 9.46 -3.64
N ALA A 210 -8.45 8.25 -4.15
CA ALA A 210 -9.42 8.02 -5.23
C ALA A 210 -10.85 8.40 -4.81
N ILE A 211 -11.27 8.03 -3.59
CA ILE A 211 -12.58 8.40 -3.04
C ILE A 211 -12.68 9.92 -2.84
N ALA A 212 -11.63 10.55 -2.31
CA ALA A 212 -11.60 12.00 -2.13
C ALA A 212 -11.69 12.76 -3.46
N LEU A 213 -10.98 12.28 -4.51
CA LEU A 213 -11.05 12.86 -5.85
C LEU A 213 -12.44 12.71 -6.48
N ALA A 214 -13.12 11.59 -6.25
CA ALA A 214 -14.48 11.37 -6.75
C ALA A 214 -15.51 12.29 -6.09
N ARG A 215 -15.29 12.68 -4.81
CA ARG A 215 -16.19 13.55 -4.05
C ARG A 215 -15.96 15.05 -4.29
N ARG A 216 -14.84 15.43 -4.89
CA ARG A 216 -14.56 16.85 -5.22
C ARG A 216 -15.48 17.33 -6.35
N GLU A 217 -15.98 18.55 -6.22
CA GLU A 217 -16.74 19.27 -7.24
C GLU A 217 -15.86 19.85 -8.33
#